data_a063060fa6686527150a127db888340b
#
_entry.id   a063060fa6686527150a127db888340b
#
_cell.length_a   1.000
_cell.length_b   1.000
_cell.length_c   1.000
_cell.angle_alpha   90.00
_cell.angle_beta   90.00
_cell.angle_gamma   90.00
#
_symmetry.space_group_name_H-M   'P 1'
#
loop_
_entity.id
_entity.type
_entity.pdbx_description
1 polymer ?
#
loop_
_entity_poly.entity_id
_entity_poly.type
_entity_poly.pdbx_seq_one_letter_code
_entity_poly.pdbx_strand_id
1 'polypeptide(L)'
;MKIKLETLLVVTAFVIDACLLNSLIEGNTTSTNKLASKNANYISIVRNASMSSVANQFGLEYISINIEKLKEEIEKEDTEEKVEEKEEVKQPPKNIVYDGMTLQELSDKLNRSLSDTLSGKGYLIASYSLEIGIDPYMATAIMLHETGCSYGCSYLVNACNNVGGQKGSGCGEYAAFPSLDEGIKNFISNLYNNYVSMGLTTTAQINTKYAEDQLWHTKVDKHIERIKAK
;
A
#
# COMPACT_ATOMS: atom_id res chain seq x y z
N MET A 1 40.08 11.61 -2.12
CA MET A 1 39.76 10.39 -1.37
C MET A 1 39.90 9.23 -2.36
N LYS A 2 40.93 8.39 -2.27
CA LYS A 2 41.14 7.27 -3.20
C LYS A 2 40.35 6.07 -2.70
N ILE A 3 39.28 5.71 -3.41
CA ILE A 3 38.53 4.48 -3.17
C ILE A 3 39.44 3.33 -3.58
N LYS A 4 39.68 2.35 -2.70
CA LYS A 4 40.49 1.19 -3.02
C LYS A 4 39.83 0.39 -4.14
N LEU A 5 40.63 -0.06 -5.11
CA LEU A 5 40.20 -0.81 -6.29
C LEU A 5 39.38 -2.08 -5.93
N GLU A 6 39.68 -2.68 -4.78
CA GLU A 6 38.96 -3.84 -4.25
C GLU A 6 37.49 -3.54 -3.89
N THR A 7 37.22 -2.34 -3.34
CA THR A 7 35.83 -1.91 -3.02
C THR A 7 35.02 -1.66 -4.27
N LEU A 8 35.65 -1.21 -5.35
CA LEU A 8 34.98 -0.97 -6.63
C LEU A 8 34.62 -2.30 -7.31
N LEU A 9 35.47 -3.32 -7.23
CA LEU A 9 35.21 -4.65 -7.79
C LEU A 9 34.06 -5.39 -7.10
N VAL A 10 33.93 -5.28 -5.79
CA VAL A 10 32.81 -5.87 -5.02
C VAL A 10 31.49 -5.22 -5.39
N VAL A 11 31.44 -3.90 -5.54
CA VAL A 11 30.22 -3.16 -5.91
C VAL A 11 29.80 -3.50 -7.35
N THR A 12 30.75 -3.65 -8.28
CA THR A 12 30.43 -4.02 -9.68
C THR A 12 29.96 -5.46 -9.82
N ALA A 13 30.47 -6.40 -9.04
CA ALA A 13 29.99 -7.78 -9.02
C ALA A 13 28.53 -7.85 -8.53
N PHE A 14 28.18 -7.13 -7.47
CA PHE A 14 26.81 -7.08 -6.96
C PHE A 14 25.79 -6.46 -7.94
N VAL A 15 26.20 -5.45 -8.71
CA VAL A 15 25.33 -4.82 -9.72
C VAL A 15 25.10 -5.74 -10.92
N ILE A 16 26.09 -6.52 -11.33
CA ILE A 16 25.99 -7.47 -12.44
C ILE A 16 25.07 -8.65 -12.07
N ASP A 17 25.17 -9.18 -10.85
CA ASP A 17 24.27 -10.25 -10.37
C ASP A 17 22.82 -9.76 -10.26
N ALA A 18 22.58 -8.54 -9.80
CA ALA A 18 21.25 -7.96 -9.75
C ALA A 18 20.63 -7.72 -11.15
N CYS A 19 21.44 -7.41 -12.17
CA CYS A 19 20.98 -7.25 -13.55
C CYS A 19 20.73 -8.62 -14.23
N LEU A 20 21.51 -9.65 -13.93
CA LEU A 20 21.30 -11.00 -14.46
C LEU A 20 20.04 -11.65 -13.86
N LEU A 21 19.75 -11.42 -12.59
CA LEU A 21 18.50 -11.86 -11.95
C LEU A 21 17.26 -11.21 -12.57
N ASN A 22 17.32 -9.93 -12.94
CA ASN A 22 16.21 -9.25 -13.62
C ASN A 22 15.94 -9.81 -15.04
N SER A 23 16.96 -10.20 -15.77
CA SER A 23 16.80 -10.74 -17.15
C SER A 23 16.27 -12.18 -17.17
N LEU A 24 16.39 -12.95 -16.08
CA LEU A 24 15.83 -14.30 -15.94
C LEU A 24 14.34 -14.29 -15.52
N ILE A 25 13.83 -13.15 -15.01
CA ILE A 25 12.44 -12.99 -14.57
C ILE A 25 11.47 -12.74 -15.73
N GLU A 26 11.94 -12.24 -16.88
CA GLU A 26 11.07 -11.91 -18.02
C GLU A 26 10.69 -13.12 -18.92
N GLY A 27 11.16 -14.32 -18.63
CA GLY A 27 11.05 -15.48 -19.52
C GLY A 27 9.97 -16.53 -19.24
N ASN A 28 9.22 -16.54 -18.11
CA ASN A 28 8.24 -17.60 -17.86
C ASN A 28 7.09 -17.18 -16.95
N THR A 29 5.89 -17.02 -17.51
CA THR A 29 4.74 -16.38 -16.87
C THR A 29 3.72 -17.33 -16.19
N THR A 30 4.04 -18.52 -15.77
CA THR A 30 3.07 -19.43 -15.13
C THR A 30 3.50 -20.08 -13.82
N SER A 31 4.76 -19.98 -13.41
CA SER A 31 5.23 -20.52 -12.11
C SER A 31 5.67 -19.44 -11.10
N THR A 32 5.43 -18.16 -11.38
CA THR A 32 6.19 -17.04 -10.81
C THR A 32 5.62 -16.44 -9.52
N ASN A 33 4.37 -16.73 -9.11
CA ASN A 33 3.79 -16.04 -7.96
C ASN A 33 4.33 -16.51 -6.60
N LYS A 34 4.71 -17.78 -6.48
CA LYS A 34 5.29 -18.33 -5.24
C LYS A 34 6.77 -17.94 -5.10
N LEU A 35 7.49 -17.91 -6.23
CA LEU A 35 8.88 -17.48 -6.30
C LEU A 35 9.02 -15.95 -6.08
N ALA A 36 8.11 -15.16 -6.58
CA ALA A 36 8.10 -13.70 -6.41
C ALA A 36 7.89 -13.28 -4.95
N SER A 37 7.05 -13.99 -4.19
CA SER A 37 6.84 -13.71 -2.76
C SER A 37 8.07 -14.08 -1.90
N LYS A 38 8.71 -15.23 -2.19
CA LYS A 38 9.96 -15.64 -1.53
C LYS A 38 11.11 -14.69 -1.89
N ASN A 39 11.20 -14.26 -3.16
CA ASN A 39 12.21 -13.32 -3.62
C ASN A 39 12.05 -11.90 -3.07
N ALA A 40 10.82 -11.41 -2.85
CA ALA A 40 10.56 -10.13 -2.21
C ALA A 40 11.06 -10.11 -0.75
N ASN A 41 10.86 -11.20 -0.01
CA ASN A 41 11.41 -11.34 1.34
C ASN A 41 12.93 -11.42 1.33
N TYR A 42 13.53 -12.14 0.37
CA TYR A 42 14.98 -12.24 0.22
C TYR A 42 15.62 -10.88 -0.10
N ILE A 43 15.04 -10.11 -1.03
CA ILE A 43 15.51 -8.77 -1.39
C ILE A 43 15.40 -7.81 -0.20
N SER A 44 14.36 -7.92 0.64
CA SER A 44 14.24 -7.12 1.86
C SER A 44 15.29 -7.45 2.90
N ILE A 45 15.61 -8.73 3.08
CA ILE A 45 16.65 -9.20 4.01
C ILE A 45 18.03 -8.73 3.56
N VAL A 46 18.35 -8.87 2.28
CA VAL A 46 19.63 -8.41 1.70
C VAL A 46 19.77 -6.90 1.76
N ARG A 47 18.68 -6.16 1.49
CA ARG A 47 18.64 -4.70 1.60
C ARG A 47 18.87 -4.22 3.04
N ASN A 48 18.25 -4.86 4.02
CA ASN A 48 18.42 -4.53 5.43
C ASN A 48 19.82 -4.90 5.94
N ALA A 49 20.39 -6.02 5.47
CA ALA A 49 21.77 -6.42 5.81
C ALA A 49 22.80 -5.44 5.23
N SER A 50 22.63 -4.95 3.99
CA SER A 50 23.54 -3.99 3.37
C SER A 50 23.48 -2.58 3.98
N MET A 51 22.35 -2.23 4.60
CA MET A 51 22.18 -0.92 5.28
C MET A 51 22.69 -0.91 6.73
N SER A 52 22.88 -2.06 7.37
CA SER A 52 23.32 -2.16 8.77
C SER A 52 24.79 -2.53 8.94
N SER A 53 25.54 -2.79 7.88
CA SER A 53 26.91 -3.26 8.01
C SER A 53 27.96 -2.23 7.59
N VAL A 54 28.42 -1.49 8.54
CA VAL A 54 29.86 -1.30 8.62
C VAL A 54 30.46 -2.62 9.14
N ALA A 55 30.81 -3.45 8.18
CA ALA A 55 31.71 -4.58 8.21
C ALA A 55 32.00 -5.29 9.55
N ASN A 56 31.53 -6.49 9.68
CA ASN A 56 32.28 -7.52 10.37
C ASN A 56 32.38 -8.76 9.44
N GLN A 57 33.59 -9.28 9.27
CA GLN A 57 33.93 -10.47 8.48
C GLN A 57 33.04 -11.69 8.81
N PHE A 58 32.51 -11.76 10.04
CA PHE A 58 31.53 -12.74 10.52
C PHE A 58 30.16 -12.63 9.85
N GLY A 59 29.74 -11.43 9.43
CA GLY A 59 28.44 -11.24 8.76
C GLY A 59 28.39 -11.84 7.37
N LEU A 60 29.49 -11.84 6.62
CA LEU A 60 29.58 -12.41 5.28
C LEU A 60 29.58 -13.95 5.32
N GLU A 61 30.21 -14.54 6.33
CA GLU A 61 30.26 -15.98 6.53
C GLU A 61 28.86 -16.54 6.92
N TYR A 62 28.15 -15.83 7.78
CA TYR A 62 26.75 -16.17 8.14
C TYR A 62 25.79 -16.07 6.94
N ILE A 63 25.94 -15.08 6.09
CA ILE A 63 25.13 -14.92 4.88
C ILE A 63 25.44 -16.02 3.86
N SER A 64 26.69 -16.40 3.66
CA SER A 64 27.07 -17.47 2.73
C SER A 64 26.53 -18.84 3.14
N ILE A 65 26.57 -19.17 4.43
CA ILE A 65 26.03 -20.42 4.99
C ILE A 65 24.51 -20.50 4.80
N ASN A 66 23.79 -19.39 4.97
CA ASN A 66 22.34 -19.37 4.78
C ASN A 66 21.94 -19.45 3.30
N ILE A 67 22.75 -18.91 2.39
CA ILE A 67 22.51 -19.03 0.94
C ILE A 67 22.71 -20.48 0.47
N GLU A 68 23.73 -21.17 0.97
CA GLU A 68 24.00 -22.55 0.64
C GLU A 68 22.89 -23.49 1.13
N LYS A 69 22.42 -23.25 2.37
CA LYS A 69 21.30 -24.00 2.95
C LYS A 69 19.98 -23.80 2.20
N LEU A 70 19.71 -22.58 1.74
CA LEU A 70 18.55 -22.27 0.90
C LEU A 70 18.62 -22.91 -0.49
N LYS A 71 19.82 -23.02 -1.07
CA LYS A 71 20.02 -23.75 -2.34
C LYS A 71 19.75 -25.25 -2.19
N GLU A 72 20.23 -25.87 -1.11
CA GLU A 72 19.96 -27.27 -0.82
C GLU A 72 18.46 -27.56 -0.56
N GLU A 73 17.73 -26.63 0.06
CA GLU A 73 16.28 -26.75 0.25
C GLU A 73 15.52 -26.63 -1.06
N ILE A 74 15.94 -25.75 -1.96
CA ILE A 74 15.35 -25.58 -3.30
C ILE A 74 15.62 -26.82 -4.17
N GLU A 75 16.84 -27.36 -4.18
CA GLU A 75 17.18 -28.57 -4.96
C GLU A 75 16.47 -29.84 -4.45
N LYS A 76 16.13 -29.91 -3.16
CA LYS A 76 15.34 -31.02 -2.60
C LYS A 76 13.85 -30.92 -2.97
N GLU A 77 13.30 -29.71 -3.02
CA GLU A 77 11.90 -29.51 -3.46
C GLU A 77 11.71 -29.87 -4.95
N ASP A 78 12.69 -29.57 -5.81
CA ASP A 78 12.61 -29.88 -7.26
C ASP A 78 12.71 -31.40 -7.59
N THR A 79 13.22 -32.22 -6.66
CA THR A 79 13.34 -33.68 -6.84
C THR A 79 12.12 -34.46 -6.34
N GLU A 80 11.31 -33.88 -5.47
CA GLU A 80 10.08 -34.52 -4.92
C GLU A 80 8.83 -34.24 -5.78
N GLU A 81 8.85 -33.27 -6.69
CA GLU A 81 7.69 -32.86 -7.50
C GLU A 81 7.36 -33.79 -8.70
N LYS A 82 7.99 -34.95 -8.81
CA LYS A 82 7.79 -35.87 -9.95
C LYS A 82 6.87 -37.06 -9.71
N VAL A 83 6.32 -37.21 -8.51
CA VAL A 83 5.29 -38.23 -8.20
C VAL A 83 4.31 -37.63 -7.22
N GLU A 84 3.15 -37.17 -7.70
CA GLU A 84 1.85 -37.43 -7.09
C GLU A 84 0.75 -36.54 -7.70
N GLU A 85 -0.21 -37.21 -8.24
CA GLU A 85 -1.66 -37.10 -8.15
C GLU A 85 -2.27 -35.75 -7.72
N LYS A 86 -3.26 -35.31 -8.51
CA LYS A 86 -4.11 -34.12 -8.32
C LYS A 86 -4.65 -34.00 -6.90
N GLU A 87 -3.95 -33.34 -6.00
CA GLU A 87 -4.57 -32.71 -4.83
C GLU A 87 -5.07 -31.33 -5.20
N GLU A 88 -6.35 -31.13 -4.92
CA GLU A 88 -7.06 -29.84 -4.97
C GLU A 88 -6.27 -28.81 -4.15
N VAL A 89 -5.58 -27.89 -4.81
CA VAL A 89 -4.77 -26.86 -4.18
C VAL A 89 -5.70 -26.00 -3.32
N LYS A 90 -5.82 -26.33 -2.04
CA LYS A 90 -6.43 -25.44 -1.04
C LYS A 90 -5.63 -24.14 -1.03
N GLN A 91 -6.24 -23.11 -1.60
CA GLN A 91 -5.68 -21.74 -1.52
C GLN A 91 -5.42 -21.40 -0.05
N PRO A 92 -4.27 -20.77 0.28
CA PRO A 92 -4.01 -20.31 1.65
C PRO A 92 -5.17 -19.43 2.11
N PRO A 93 -5.53 -19.48 3.41
CA PRO A 93 -6.68 -18.73 3.91
C PRO A 93 -6.51 -17.26 3.57
N LYS A 94 -7.51 -16.69 2.86
CA LYS A 94 -7.53 -15.26 2.54
C LYS A 94 -7.53 -14.47 3.84
N ASN A 95 -6.58 -13.57 4.02
CA ASN A 95 -6.58 -12.63 5.14
C ASN A 95 -7.66 -11.56 4.90
N ILE A 96 -8.88 -11.85 5.32
CA ILE A 96 -10.03 -10.97 5.20
C ILE A 96 -9.90 -9.86 6.23
N VAL A 97 -9.95 -8.61 5.79
CA VAL A 97 -9.78 -7.42 6.65
C VAL A 97 -11.05 -6.57 6.75
N TYR A 98 -11.90 -6.56 5.71
CA TYR A 98 -13.09 -5.72 5.65
C TYR A 98 -14.08 -6.21 4.60
N ASP A 99 -15.38 -6.25 4.93
CA ASP A 99 -16.51 -6.56 4.03
C ASP A 99 -16.27 -7.82 3.15
N GLY A 100 -15.69 -8.87 3.75
CA GLY A 100 -15.36 -10.12 3.07
C GLY A 100 -14.16 -10.04 2.10
N MET A 101 -13.42 -8.94 2.11
CA MET A 101 -12.29 -8.67 1.22
C MET A 101 -10.94 -8.67 1.94
N THR A 102 -9.91 -9.06 1.21
CA THR A 102 -8.52 -8.77 1.56
C THR A 102 -8.24 -7.28 1.41
N LEU A 103 -7.14 -6.79 1.99
CA LEU A 103 -6.73 -5.39 1.84
C LEU A 103 -6.51 -5.01 0.36
N GLN A 104 -5.98 -5.92 -0.46
CA GLN A 104 -5.79 -5.68 -1.88
C GLN A 104 -7.12 -5.56 -2.63
N GLU A 105 -8.07 -6.47 -2.37
CA GLU A 105 -9.39 -6.43 -3.00
C GLU A 105 -10.16 -5.16 -2.61
N LEU A 106 -10.06 -4.73 -1.35
CA LEU A 106 -10.61 -3.46 -0.88
C LEU A 106 -9.95 -2.26 -1.58
N SER A 107 -8.62 -2.24 -1.66
CA SER A 107 -7.84 -1.23 -2.38
C SER A 107 -8.31 -1.09 -3.83
N ASP A 108 -8.43 -2.20 -4.53
CA ASP A 108 -8.85 -2.24 -5.94
C ASP A 108 -10.30 -1.75 -6.10
N LYS A 109 -11.17 -2.10 -5.15
CA LYS A 109 -12.55 -1.62 -5.10
C LYS A 109 -12.62 -0.11 -4.92
N LEU A 110 -11.84 0.47 -3.99
CA LEU A 110 -11.77 1.91 -3.81
C LEU A 110 -11.20 2.61 -5.06
N ASN A 111 -10.12 2.06 -5.65
CA ASN A 111 -9.48 2.62 -6.85
C ASN A 111 -10.43 2.73 -8.04
N ARG A 112 -11.42 1.83 -8.18
CA ARG A 112 -12.44 1.96 -9.23
C ARG A 112 -13.31 3.21 -9.09
N SER A 113 -13.32 3.85 -7.93
CA SER A 113 -14.09 5.07 -7.66
C SER A 113 -13.24 6.33 -7.62
N LEU A 114 -11.94 6.18 -7.49
CA LEU A 114 -10.97 7.28 -7.46
C LEU A 114 -10.52 7.61 -8.88
N SER A 115 -10.44 8.89 -9.19
CA SER A 115 -9.98 9.38 -10.50
C SER A 115 -9.02 10.56 -10.34
N ASP A 116 -8.39 10.96 -11.45
CA ASP A 116 -7.49 12.10 -11.53
C ASP A 116 -6.38 11.99 -10.45
N THR A 117 -6.13 13.04 -9.68
CA THR A 117 -5.09 13.11 -8.65
C THR A 117 -5.22 12.03 -7.56
N LEU A 118 -6.43 11.54 -7.27
CA LEU A 118 -6.66 10.46 -6.31
C LEU A 118 -6.47 9.04 -6.88
N SER A 119 -6.21 8.92 -8.18
CA SER A 119 -5.99 7.62 -8.83
C SER A 119 -4.87 6.83 -8.15
N GLY A 120 -5.12 5.54 -7.86
CA GLY A 120 -4.13 4.67 -7.23
C GLY A 120 -3.96 4.83 -5.71
N LYS A 121 -4.72 5.73 -5.07
CA LYS A 121 -4.63 5.95 -3.61
C LYS A 121 -5.49 4.99 -2.77
N GLY A 122 -6.17 4.04 -3.40
CA GLY A 122 -7.06 3.09 -2.73
C GLY A 122 -6.37 2.28 -1.63
N TYR A 123 -5.13 1.85 -1.83
CA TYR A 123 -4.39 1.11 -0.82
C TYR A 123 -4.10 1.94 0.43
N LEU A 124 -3.64 3.18 0.24
CA LEU A 124 -3.38 4.10 1.34
C LEU A 124 -4.66 4.40 2.12
N ILE A 125 -5.75 4.71 1.42
CA ILE A 125 -7.04 5.02 2.05
C ILE A 125 -7.54 3.79 2.83
N ALA A 126 -7.54 2.60 2.21
CA ALA A 126 -7.99 1.37 2.84
C ALA A 126 -7.18 1.03 4.09
N SER A 127 -5.85 0.93 3.95
CA SER A 127 -4.97 0.52 5.05
C SER A 127 -5.01 1.50 6.22
N TYR A 128 -4.92 2.79 5.95
CA TYR A 128 -4.89 3.80 7.01
C TYR A 128 -6.26 3.97 7.69
N SER A 129 -7.36 3.85 6.95
CA SER A 129 -8.71 3.89 7.55
C SER A 129 -8.91 2.72 8.52
N LEU A 130 -8.51 1.49 8.11
CA LEU A 130 -8.60 0.30 8.97
C LEU A 130 -7.68 0.40 10.18
N GLU A 131 -6.46 0.92 10.02
CA GLU A 131 -5.48 1.10 11.10
C GLU A 131 -6.04 1.97 12.23
N ILE A 132 -6.72 3.05 11.91
CA ILE A 132 -7.24 3.97 12.92
C ILE A 132 -8.71 3.72 13.30
N GLY A 133 -9.37 2.75 12.66
CA GLY A 133 -10.75 2.34 13.00
C GLY A 133 -11.85 3.18 12.36
N ILE A 134 -11.64 3.65 11.13
CA ILE A 134 -12.65 4.32 10.33
C ILE A 134 -13.15 3.41 9.21
N ASP A 135 -14.42 3.51 8.85
CA ASP A 135 -14.99 2.83 7.67
C ASP A 135 -14.32 3.35 6.38
N PRO A 136 -13.60 2.49 5.61
CA PRO A 136 -12.91 2.91 4.39
C PRO A 136 -13.85 3.43 3.30
N TYR A 137 -15.07 2.91 3.21
CA TYR A 137 -16.07 3.40 2.26
C TYR A 137 -16.53 4.81 2.63
N MET A 138 -16.78 5.04 3.93
CA MET A 138 -17.20 6.35 4.42
C MET A 138 -16.09 7.39 4.22
N ALA A 139 -14.85 7.08 4.59
CA ALA A 139 -13.71 7.98 4.38
C ALA A 139 -13.55 8.34 2.90
N THR A 140 -13.61 7.33 2.01
CA THR A 140 -13.53 7.53 0.54
C THR A 140 -14.70 8.37 0.03
N ALA A 141 -15.93 8.09 0.48
CA ALA A 141 -17.12 8.76 0.02
C ALA A 141 -17.14 10.24 0.41
N ILE A 142 -16.74 10.56 1.65
CA ILE A 142 -16.63 11.96 2.09
C ILE A 142 -15.55 12.67 1.26
N MET A 143 -14.38 12.05 1.08
CA MET A 143 -13.31 12.62 0.26
C MET A 143 -13.78 12.91 -1.18
N LEU A 144 -14.49 11.99 -1.82
CA LEU A 144 -15.04 12.18 -3.17
C LEU A 144 -16.10 13.30 -3.20
N HIS A 145 -16.90 13.44 -2.15
CA HIS A 145 -17.90 14.50 -2.04
C HIS A 145 -17.24 15.88 -1.92
N GLU A 146 -16.21 16.01 -1.08
CA GLU A 146 -15.51 17.27 -0.82
C GLU A 146 -14.64 17.72 -2.01
N THR A 147 -14.07 16.78 -2.73
CA THR A 147 -13.05 17.06 -3.77
C THR A 147 -13.60 17.12 -5.18
N GLY A 148 -14.76 16.51 -5.43
CA GLY A 148 -15.27 16.29 -6.78
C GLY A 148 -14.45 15.29 -7.63
N CYS A 149 -13.49 14.58 -7.04
CA CYS A 149 -12.55 13.68 -7.74
C CYS A 149 -13.20 12.45 -8.41
N SER A 150 -14.53 12.37 -8.45
CA SER A 150 -15.24 11.42 -9.31
C SER A 150 -15.25 11.85 -10.79
N TYR A 151 -14.99 13.13 -11.09
CA TYR A 151 -15.04 13.70 -12.43
C TYR A 151 -13.82 14.57 -12.77
N GLY A 152 -13.17 15.12 -11.75
CA GLY A 152 -11.99 15.97 -11.83
C GLY A 152 -11.75 16.61 -10.47
N CYS A 153 -10.51 16.58 -9.99
CA CYS A 153 -10.21 17.06 -8.66
C CYS A 153 -10.23 18.59 -8.55
N SER A 154 -10.66 19.09 -7.40
CA SER A 154 -10.68 20.52 -7.09
C SER A 154 -9.28 21.15 -7.02
N TYR A 155 -9.19 22.48 -7.09
CA TYR A 155 -7.93 23.21 -6.91
C TYR A 155 -7.23 22.84 -5.58
N LEU A 156 -7.98 22.69 -4.49
CA LEU A 156 -7.39 22.35 -3.19
C LEU A 156 -6.66 21.01 -3.20
N VAL A 157 -7.18 20.03 -3.91
CA VAL A 157 -6.47 18.74 -4.09
C VAL A 157 -5.22 18.91 -4.92
N ASN A 158 -5.37 19.55 -6.09
CA ASN A 158 -4.30 19.60 -7.09
C ASN A 158 -3.15 20.52 -6.69
N ALA A 159 -3.42 21.63 -6.02
CA ALA A 159 -2.41 22.62 -5.67
C ALA A 159 -1.94 22.54 -4.19
N CYS A 160 -2.78 22.01 -3.31
CA CYS A 160 -2.54 22.09 -1.86
C CYS A 160 -2.56 20.71 -1.18
N ASN A 161 -2.76 19.63 -1.93
CA ASN A 161 -2.89 18.27 -1.40
C ASN A 161 -3.99 18.14 -0.32
N ASN A 162 -5.01 19.02 -0.33
CA ASN A 162 -6.07 19.09 0.66
C ASN A 162 -7.32 18.39 0.15
N VAL A 163 -7.57 17.19 0.63
CA VAL A 163 -8.64 16.30 0.14
C VAL A 163 -9.95 16.44 0.93
N GLY A 164 -10.03 17.35 1.87
CA GLY A 164 -11.22 17.53 2.72
C GLY A 164 -11.64 18.98 2.89
N GLY A 165 -11.07 19.92 2.14
CA GLY A 165 -11.37 21.35 2.32
C GLY A 165 -11.02 21.87 3.73
N GLN A 166 -10.02 21.26 4.38
CA GLN A 166 -9.65 21.57 5.74
C GLN A 166 -9.12 23.00 5.85
N LYS A 167 -9.67 23.76 6.77
CA LYS A 167 -9.22 25.13 7.08
C LYS A 167 -7.82 25.10 7.69
N GLY A 168 -7.02 26.12 7.41
CA GLY A 168 -5.65 26.21 7.91
C GLY A 168 -4.84 27.26 7.18
N SER A 169 -3.55 27.04 7.04
CA SER A 169 -2.60 27.92 6.37
C SER A 169 -1.85 27.22 5.23
N GLY A 170 -1.29 28.02 4.34
CA GLY A 170 -0.46 27.51 3.23
C GLY A 170 -1.18 27.48 1.88
N CYS A 171 -2.52 27.56 1.87
CA CYS A 171 -3.35 27.56 0.66
C CYS A 171 -4.54 28.53 0.81
N GLY A 172 -4.28 29.83 0.94
CA GLY A 172 -5.28 30.83 1.30
C GLY A 172 -5.78 30.58 2.72
N GLU A 173 -7.11 30.37 2.86
CA GLU A 173 -7.76 30.03 4.14
C GLU A 173 -7.73 28.53 4.45
N TYR A 174 -7.13 27.73 3.60
CA TYR A 174 -7.09 26.28 3.72
C TYR A 174 -5.68 25.78 4.04
N ALA A 175 -5.61 24.60 4.63
CA ALA A 175 -4.36 23.92 4.88
C ALA A 175 -3.73 23.44 3.56
N ALA A 176 -2.40 23.57 3.47
CA ALA A 176 -1.60 22.87 2.48
C ALA A 176 -0.82 21.74 3.14
N PHE A 177 -0.73 20.60 2.46
CA PHE A 177 0.01 19.45 2.94
C PHE A 177 1.26 19.21 2.05
N PRO A 178 2.39 18.71 2.62
CA PRO A 178 3.62 18.47 1.88
C PRO A 178 3.48 17.46 0.74
N SER A 179 2.57 16.50 0.88
CA SER A 179 2.23 15.50 -0.13
C SER A 179 0.75 15.15 -0.10
N LEU A 180 0.25 14.59 -1.20
CA LEU A 180 -1.12 14.08 -1.26
C LEU A 180 -1.36 12.98 -0.23
N ASP A 181 -0.36 12.11 0.02
CA ASP A 181 -0.47 11.04 1.00
C ASP A 181 -0.62 11.58 2.42
N GLU A 182 0.09 12.65 2.76
CA GLU A 182 -0.08 13.34 4.05
C GLU A 182 -1.43 14.04 4.15
N GLY A 183 -1.90 14.67 3.08
CA GLY A 183 -3.23 15.25 3.02
C GLY A 183 -4.33 14.21 3.24
N ILE A 184 -4.23 13.05 2.61
CA ILE A 184 -5.16 11.92 2.80
C ILE A 184 -5.14 11.43 4.25
N LYS A 185 -3.96 11.14 4.79
CA LYS A 185 -3.82 10.68 6.19
C LYS A 185 -4.36 11.70 7.18
N ASN A 186 -4.02 12.97 6.98
CA ASN A 186 -4.51 14.04 7.86
C ASN A 186 -6.03 14.15 7.81
N PHE A 187 -6.63 14.08 6.62
CA PHE A 187 -8.08 14.09 6.46
C PHE A 187 -8.75 12.91 7.19
N ILE A 188 -8.26 11.69 7.00
CA ILE A 188 -8.80 10.49 7.65
C ILE A 188 -8.64 10.59 9.19
N SER A 189 -7.46 11.03 9.67
CA SER A 189 -7.23 11.29 11.11
C SER A 189 -8.18 12.36 11.67
N ASN A 190 -8.46 13.42 10.91
CA ASN A 190 -9.40 14.47 11.30
C ASN A 190 -10.82 13.92 11.45
N LEU A 191 -11.28 13.08 10.52
CA LEU A 191 -12.57 12.40 10.61
C LEU A 191 -12.64 11.52 11.88
N TYR A 192 -11.58 10.75 12.16
CA TYR A 192 -11.55 9.94 13.36
C TYR A 192 -11.60 10.80 14.62
N ASN A 193 -10.68 11.74 14.78
CA ASN A 193 -10.49 12.51 16.01
C ASN A 193 -11.70 13.39 16.33
N ASN A 194 -12.34 13.98 15.34
CA ASN A 194 -13.40 14.96 15.56
C ASN A 194 -14.81 14.37 15.51
N TYR A 195 -14.97 13.13 15.03
CA TYR A 195 -16.30 12.52 14.87
C TYR A 195 -16.34 11.07 15.37
N VAL A 196 -15.58 10.15 14.79
CA VAL A 196 -15.71 8.73 15.07
C VAL A 196 -15.31 8.40 16.50
N SER A 197 -14.23 8.97 17.02
CA SER A 197 -13.79 8.80 18.42
C SER A 197 -14.81 9.35 19.44
N MET A 198 -15.71 10.22 19.00
CA MET A 198 -16.81 10.76 19.80
C MET A 198 -18.10 9.94 19.67
N GLY A 199 -18.07 8.80 18.99
CA GLY A 199 -19.23 7.94 18.78
C GLY A 199 -20.11 8.31 17.58
N LEU A 200 -19.72 9.28 16.76
CA LEU A 200 -20.41 9.63 15.52
C LEU A 200 -19.91 8.73 14.39
N THR A 201 -20.51 7.56 14.25
CA THR A 201 -20.00 6.49 13.35
C THR A 201 -20.75 6.34 12.05
N THR A 202 -21.86 7.06 11.87
CA THR A 202 -22.65 7.09 10.63
C THR A 202 -22.60 8.47 9.98
N THR A 203 -22.77 8.53 8.66
CA THR A 203 -22.81 9.79 7.90
C THR A 203 -23.86 10.76 8.46
N ALA A 204 -25.04 10.25 8.84
CA ALA A 204 -26.11 11.05 9.44
C ALA A 204 -25.72 11.64 10.80
N GLN A 205 -25.01 10.87 11.65
CA GLN A 205 -24.49 11.37 12.92
C GLN A 205 -23.38 12.41 12.69
N ILE A 206 -22.45 12.13 11.76
CA ILE A 206 -21.38 13.06 11.39
C ILE A 206 -21.96 14.36 10.86
N ASN A 207 -23.01 14.32 10.04
CA ASN A 207 -23.66 15.51 9.46
C ASN A 207 -24.08 16.53 10.53
N THR A 208 -24.49 16.09 11.70
CA THR A 208 -24.96 17.01 12.78
C THR A 208 -23.90 18.03 13.19
N LYS A 209 -22.63 17.76 12.91
CA LYS A 209 -21.47 18.59 13.27
C LYS A 209 -20.62 19.00 12.08
N TYR A 210 -20.66 18.23 10.98
CA TYR A 210 -19.72 18.35 9.85
C TYR A 210 -20.16 19.42 8.84
N ALA A 211 -21.45 19.46 8.50
CA ALA A 211 -21.98 20.32 7.46
C ALA A 211 -23.30 21.02 7.88
N GLU A 212 -23.47 22.24 7.42
CA GLU A 212 -24.74 22.99 7.60
C GLU A 212 -25.87 22.40 6.74
N ASP A 213 -25.53 21.81 5.59
CA ASP A 213 -26.51 21.17 4.72
C ASP A 213 -27.05 19.88 5.36
N GLN A 214 -28.32 19.92 5.74
CA GLN A 214 -29.03 18.81 6.38
C GLN A 214 -29.07 17.53 5.50
N LEU A 215 -28.89 17.67 4.18
CA LEU A 215 -28.91 16.58 3.22
C LEU A 215 -27.49 16.11 2.82
N TRP A 216 -26.44 16.65 3.44
CA TRP A 216 -25.06 16.27 3.14
C TRP A 216 -24.85 14.74 3.28
N HIS A 217 -25.34 14.13 4.35
CA HIS A 217 -25.22 12.70 4.58
C HIS A 217 -25.83 11.87 3.43
N THR A 218 -26.97 12.28 2.88
CA THR A 218 -27.60 11.55 1.76
C THR A 218 -26.76 11.61 0.48
N LYS A 219 -25.99 12.69 0.29
CA LYS A 219 -25.06 12.85 -0.84
C LYS A 219 -23.84 11.94 -0.65
N VAL A 220 -23.30 11.88 0.57
CA VAL A 220 -22.20 10.98 0.92
C VAL A 220 -22.64 9.51 0.81
N ASP A 221 -23.82 9.16 1.31
CA ASP A 221 -24.37 7.79 1.23
C ASP A 221 -24.48 7.31 -0.23
N LYS A 222 -24.87 8.19 -1.16
CA LYS A 222 -24.86 7.86 -2.60
C LYS A 222 -23.46 7.54 -3.13
N HIS A 223 -22.41 8.19 -2.61
CA HIS A 223 -21.03 7.82 -2.95
C HIS A 223 -20.68 6.45 -2.36
N ILE A 224 -21.06 6.14 -1.12
CA ILE A 224 -20.87 4.84 -0.49
C ILE A 224 -21.53 3.73 -1.34
N GLU A 225 -22.79 3.91 -1.71
CA GLU A 225 -23.51 2.96 -2.55
C GLU A 225 -22.82 2.73 -3.90
N ARG A 226 -22.34 3.80 -4.56
CA ARG A 226 -21.59 3.70 -5.82
C ARG A 226 -20.27 2.96 -5.66
N ILE A 227 -19.55 3.16 -4.55
CA ILE A 227 -18.31 2.45 -4.24
C ILE A 227 -18.62 0.96 -4.05
N LYS A 228 -19.65 0.63 -3.28
CA LYS A 228 -20.06 -0.75 -3.00
C LYS A 228 -20.51 -1.51 -4.26
N ALA A 229 -21.12 -0.80 -5.20
CA ALA A 229 -21.63 -1.38 -6.46
C ALA A 229 -20.53 -1.66 -7.50
N LYS A 230 -19.31 -1.16 -7.32
CA LYS A 230 -18.16 -1.40 -8.21
C LYS A 230 -17.33 -2.59 -7.77
#